data_9a2107380519a5b703a4735a81079608
#
_entry.id   9a2107380519a5b703a4735a81079608
#
_cell.length_a   1.000
_cell.length_b   1.000
_cell.length_c   1.000
_cell.angle_alpha   90.00
_cell.angle_beta   90.00
_cell.angle_gamma   90.00
#
_symmetry.space_group_name_H-M   'P 1'
#
loop_
_entity.id
_entity.type
_entity.pdbx_description
1 polymer ?
#
loop_
_entity_poly.entity_id
_entity_poly.type
_entity_poly.pdbx_seq_one_letter_code
_entity_poly.pdbx_strand_id
1 'polypeptide(L)'
;MDNQNQIILYQDDNDITRVSVRFADEDLWLTQNQLAEIYCTTQQNISLHIDNIYKDGELAPMATHKDFLLVRQEGNRQVQRNIAHYNLDMIIALGYRVQSQVATRFRRWATQRLHEYIQKGFAMDDERLKQGGNRYFRELLQRIRDIRSSERNFYQQITDIYATSVDYDPRSEMTKMFFATVQNKLHYAVHEHNAAEVIYERVDNEKPFVGMTNFRGNYVTKDDVKIAKNYLSEMELQRLNLLVSGFLDFAEFQALEMNPMTMQNWIEALDNQILSHKRKVLMGKGNISHQQAIDKADKEFEIYRQREMQLLESDFDREIKKLKEK
;
A
#
# COMPACT_ATOMS: atom_id res chain seq x y z
N MET A 1 -14.30 -30.90 3.62
CA MET A 1 -14.16 -30.48 5.04
C MET A 1 -14.17 -28.97 5.02
N ASP A 2 -15.31 -28.40 5.42
CA ASP A 2 -15.47 -26.93 5.45
C ASP A 2 -14.54 -26.38 6.53
N ASN A 3 -13.55 -25.60 6.10
CA ASN A 3 -12.73 -24.82 7.02
C ASN A 3 -13.60 -23.69 7.60
N GLN A 4 -14.33 -24.00 8.67
CA GLN A 4 -15.01 -22.99 9.47
C GLN A 4 -13.92 -22.25 10.25
N ASN A 5 -13.40 -21.18 9.67
CA ASN A 5 -12.51 -20.29 10.39
C ASN A 5 -13.31 -19.56 11.46
N GLN A 6 -12.97 -19.77 12.72
CA GLN A 6 -13.48 -18.95 13.81
C GLN A 6 -12.78 -17.60 13.77
N ILE A 7 -13.54 -16.53 13.63
CA ILE A 7 -13.01 -15.17 13.75
C ILE A 7 -13.49 -14.57 15.06
N ILE A 8 -12.57 -13.86 15.70
CA ILE A 8 -12.90 -12.94 16.78
C ILE A 8 -13.39 -11.66 16.11
N LEU A 9 -14.69 -11.39 16.14
CA LEU A 9 -15.27 -10.18 15.57
C LEU A 9 -14.88 -8.95 16.37
N TYR A 10 -14.85 -9.05 17.69
CA TYR A 10 -14.27 -8.03 18.57
C TYR A 10 -13.92 -8.67 19.92
N GLN A 11 -12.94 -8.09 20.59
CA GLN A 11 -12.51 -8.48 21.92
C GLN A 11 -12.69 -7.29 22.87
N ASP A 12 -13.42 -7.50 23.96
CA ASP A 12 -13.52 -6.58 25.09
C ASP A 12 -12.80 -7.21 26.29
N ASP A 13 -12.34 -6.38 27.24
CA ASP A 13 -11.50 -6.80 28.38
C ASP A 13 -12.10 -7.94 29.23
N ASN A 14 -13.43 -8.17 29.13
CA ASN A 14 -14.16 -9.19 29.91
C ASN A 14 -14.88 -10.23 29.08
N ASP A 15 -14.99 -10.13 27.75
CA ASP A 15 -15.78 -11.06 26.96
C ASP A 15 -15.26 -11.14 25.50
N ILE A 16 -14.87 -12.35 25.08
CA ILE A 16 -14.46 -12.63 23.72
C ILE A 16 -15.65 -13.21 22.96
N THR A 17 -16.27 -12.40 22.10
CA THR A 17 -17.32 -12.92 21.21
C THR A 17 -16.66 -13.65 20.04
N ARG A 18 -16.63 -14.97 20.11
CA ARG A 18 -16.17 -15.85 19.04
C ARG A 18 -17.36 -16.34 18.23
N VAL A 19 -17.32 -16.13 16.93
CA VAL A 19 -18.35 -16.59 16.02
C VAL A 19 -17.71 -17.39 14.90
N SER A 20 -18.31 -18.53 14.59
CA SER A 20 -17.95 -19.29 13.40
C SER A 20 -18.44 -18.54 12.17
N VAL A 21 -17.53 -18.08 11.33
CA VAL A 21 -17.85 -17.33 10.12
C VAL A 21 -17.46 -18.10 8.88
N ARG A 22 -18.16 -17.86 7.78
CA ARG A 22 -17.79 -18.38 6.47
C ARG A 22 -16.99 -17.33 5.72
N PHE A 23 -15.79 -17.69 5.29
CA PHE A 23 -15.01 -16.89 4.35
C PHE A 23 -15.29 -17.33 2.93
N ALA A 24 -15.75 -16.43 2.10
CA ALA A 24 -15.89 -16.62 0.67
C ALA A 24 -15.69 -15.28 -0.05
N ASP A 25 -15.07 -15.33 -1.24
CA ASP A 25 -14.87 -14.13 -2.08
C ASP A 25 -14.14 -12.98 -1.35
N GLU A 26 -13.15 -13.32 -0.51
CA GLU A 26 -12.37 -12.38 0.34
C GLU A 26 -13.21 -11.63 1.39
N ASP A 27 -14.45 -12.02 1.63
CA ASP A 27 -15.37 -11.43 2.60
C ASP A 27 -15.85 -12.48 3.62
N LEU A 28 -16.42 -12.02 4.73
CA LEU A 28 -17.02 -12.87 5.74
C LEU A 28 -18.55 -12.84 5.62
N TRP A 29 -19.15 -14.02 5.79
CA TRP A 29 -20.58 -14.23 5.58
C TRP A 29 -21.21 -14.89 6.78
N LEU A 30 -22.31 -14.31 7.28
CA LEU A 30 -23.07 -14.79 8.44
C LEU A 30 -24.55 -14.96 8.11
N THR A 31 -25.16 -15.97 8.71
CA THR A 31 -26.62 -16.17 8.67
C THR A 31 -27.33 -15.23 9.63
N GLN A 32 -28.63 -15.02 9.45
CA GLN A 32 -29.45 -14.24 10.39
C GLN A 32 -29.41 -14.81 11.82
N ASN A 33 -29.33 -16.11 11.98
CA ASN A 33 -29.20 -16.74 13.30
C ASN A 33 -27.88 -16.37 13.98
N GLN A 34 -26.78 -16.45 13.25
CA GLN A 34 -25.45 -16.04 13.74
C GLN A 34 -25.42 -14.54 14.08
N LEU A 35 -26.07 -13.71 13.26
CA LEU A 35 -26.19 -12.25 13.53
C LEU A 35 -27.02 -12.00 14.79
N ALA A 36 -28.11 -12.74 15.01
CA ALA A 36 -28.90 -12.66 16.23
C ALA A 36 -28.11 -13.08 17.47
N GLU A 37 -27.32 -14.12 17.36
CA GLU A 37 -26.42 -14.60 18.42
C GLU A 37 -25.34 -13.56 18.76
N ILE A 38 -24.66 -13.01 17.73
CA ILE A 38 -23.62 -11.98 17.89
C ILE A 38 -24.15 -10.76 18.62
N TYR A 39 -25.32 -10.26 18.23
CA TYR A 39 -25.87 -9.04 18.80
C TYR A 39 -26.78 -9.28 20.02
N CYS A 40 -26.86 -10.52 20.51
CA CYS A 40 -27.73 -10.91 21.63
C CYS A 40 -29.15 -10.39 21.44
N THR A 41 -29.76 -10.71 20.30
CA THR A 41 -31.11 -10.30 19.92
C THR A 41 -31.87 -11.48 19.24
N THR A 42 -33.09 -11.26 18.80
CA THR A 42 -33.87 -12.28 18.10
C THR A 42 -33.63 -12.25 16.59
N GLN A 43 -33.77 -13.37 15.91
CA GLN A 43 -33.72 -13.44 14.44
C GLN A 43 -34.76 -12.52 13.79
N GLN A 44 -35.96 -12.41 14.39
CA GLN A 44 -37.02 -11.53 13.90
C GLN A 44 -36.58 -10.06 13.92
N ASN A 45 -35.89 -9.62 14.99
CA ASN A 45 -35.35 -8.27 15.09
C ASN A 45 -34.25 -8.02 14.05
N ILE A 46 -33.37 -9.00 13.81
CA ILE A 46 -32.36 -8.93 12.75
C ILE A 46 -33.04 -8.79 11.39
N SER A 47 -34.05 -9.64 11.08
CA SER A 47 -34.80 -9.57 9.82
C SER A 47 -35.42 -8.17 9.61
N LEU A 48 -36.07 -7.63 10.64
CA LEU A 48 -36.65 -6.28 10.58
C LEU A 48 -35.64 -5.20 10.28
N HIS A 49 -34.46 -5.27 10.91
CA HIS A 49 -33.40 -4.30 10.65
C HIS A 49 -32.82 -4.44 9.23
N ILE A 50 -32.64 -5.67 8.73
CA ILE A 50 -32.17 -5.92 7.34
C ILE A 50 -33.17 -5.33 6.34
N ASP A 51 -34.48 -5.58 6.53
CA ASP A 51 -35.52 -5.05 5.66
C ASP A 51 -35.51 -3.52 5.65
N ASN A 52 -35.34 -2.90 6.82
CA ASN A 52 -35.25 -1.44 6.93
C ASN A 52 -34.00 -0.89 6.27
N ILE A 53 -32.82 -1.53 6.43
CA ILE A 53 -31.56 -1.14 5.77
C ILE A 53 -31.75 -1.11 4.25
N TYR A 54 -32.37 -2.14 3.69
CA TYR A 54 -32.64 -2.22 2.25
C TYR A 54 -33.68 -1.20 1.81
N LYS A 55 -34.74 -1.02 2.58
CA LYS A 55 -35.81 -0.05 2.30
C LYS A 55 -35.32 1.39 2.33
N ASP A 56 -34.42 1.72 3.27
CA ASP A 56 -33.83 3.04 3.40
C ASP A 56 -32.75 3.30 2.31
N GLY A 57 -32.39 2.29 1.52
CA GLY A 57 -31.37 2.38 0.47
C GLY A 57 -29.94 2.49 1.00
N GLU A 58 -29.71 2.16 2.29
CA GLU A 58 -28.38 2.21 2.90
C GLU A 58 -27.45 1.17 2.26
N LEU A 59 -27.97 -0.03 2.01
CA LEU A 59 -27.27 -1.13 1.33
C LEU A 59 -28.14 -1.75 0.23
N ALA A 60 -27.48 -2.32 -0.80
CA ALA A 60 -28.18 -3.04 -1.86
C ALA A 60 -28.18 -4.55 -1.59
N PRO A 61 -29.32 -5.25 -1.75
CA PRO A 61 -29.38 -6.69 -1.54
C PRO A 61 -28.39 -7.48 -2.39
N MET A 62 -28.22 -7.12 -3.66
CA MET A 62 -27.29 -7.81 -4.58
C MET A 62 -25.82 -7.73 -4.14
N ALA A 63 -25.44 -6.71 -3.37
CA ALA A 63 -24.07 -6.52 -2.90
C ALA A 63 -23.80 -7.19 -1.54
N THR A 64 -24.85 -7.41 -0.73
CA THR A 64 -24.68 -7.76 0.69
C THR A 64 -25.38 -9.06 1.09
N HIS A 65 -26.09 -9.70 0.18
CA HIS A 65 -26.81 -10.97 0.41
C HIS A 65 -26.36 -12.03 -0.59
N LYS A 66 -26.14 -13.25 -0.10
CA LYS A 66 -25.81 -14.43 -0.91
C LYS A 66 -26.38 -15.69 -0.30
N ASP A 67 -27.00 -16.54 -1.12
CA ASP A 67 -27.47 -17.85 -0.69
C ASP A 67 -26.37 -18.89 -0.84
N PHE A 68 -26.10 -19.62 0.25
CA PHE A 68 -25.21 -20.78 0.23
C PHE A 68 -25.98 -22.07 0.44
N LEU A 69 -25.65 -23.05 -0.36
CA LEU A 69 -26.22 -24.40 -0.22
C LEU A 69 -25.64 -25.09 1.02
N LEU A 70 -26.46 -25.43 1.97
CA LEU A 70 -26.08 -26.21 3.13
C LEU A 70 -26.71 -27.61 3.05
N VAL A 71 -25.84 -28.62 3.13
CA VAL A 71 -26.28 -30.02 3.20
C VAL A 71 -26.27 -30.48 4.66
N ARG A 72 -27.42 -30.78 5.22
CA ARG A 72 -27.54 -31.34 6.58
C ARG A 72 -28.16 -32.74 6.52
N GLN A 73 -27.70 -33.61 7.41
CA GLN A 73 -28.30 -34.91 7.62
C GLN A 73 -29.41 -34.74 8.64
N GLU A 74 -30.67 -34.93 8.21
CA GLU A 74 -31.85 -34.95 9.07
C GLU A 74 -32.35 -36.42 9.14
N GLY A 75 -31.99 -37.11 10.23
CA GLY A 75 -32.22 -38.54 10.35
C GLY A 75 -31.44 -39.35 9.29
N ASN A 76 -32.12 -40.14 8.46
CA ASN A 76 -31.52 -40.93 7.39
C ASN A 76 -31.50 -40.23 6.02
N ARG A 77 -31.85 -38.95 5.93
CA ARG A 77 -31.91 -38.20 4.66
C ARG A 77 -30.97 -37.03 4.66
N GLN A 78 -30.27 -36.84 3.55
CA GLN A 78 -29.53 -35.59 3.29
C GLN A 78 -30.53 -34.56 2.76
N VAL A 79 -30.64 -33.44 3.46
CA VAL A 79 -31.48 -32.31 3.06
C VAL A 79 -30.58 -31.16 2.65
N GLN A 80 -30.81 -30.67 1.44
CA GLN A 80 -30.14 -29.48 0.89
C GLN A 80 -31.03 -28.27 1.11
N ARG A 81 -30.50 -27.22 1.72
CA ARG A 81 -31.20 -25.94 1.91
C ARG A 81 -30.31 -24.78 1.50
N ASN A 82 -30.88 -23.87 0.73
CA ASN A 82 -30.24 -22.56 0.50
C ASN A 82 -30.46 -21.70 1.74
N ILE A 83 -29.39 -21.25 2.33
CA ILE A 83 -29.43 -20.41 3.52
C ILE A 83 -28.84 -19.03 3.17
N ALA A 84 -29.65 -17.98 3.42
CA ALA A 84 -29.26 -16.60 3.25
C ALA A 84 -28.12 -16.23 4.21
N HIS A 85 -27.07 -15.67 3.65
CA HIS A 85 -25.93 -15.12 4.37
C HIS A 85 -25.74 -13.64 4.01
N TYR A 86 -25.22 -12.90 4.92
CA TYR A 86 -24.99 -11.46 4.83
C TYR A 86 -23.52 -11.16 5.08
N ASN A 87 -22.97 -10.23 4.32
CA ASN A 87 -21.55 -9.89 4.34
C ASN A 87 -21.19 -8.90 5.45
N LEU A 88 -19.91 -8.50 5.50
CA LEU A 88 -19.37 -7.58 6.51
C LEU A 88 -20.11 -6.23 6.54
N ASP A 89 -20.50 -5.68 5.39
CA ASP A 89 -21.22 -4.41 5.34
C ASP A 89 -22.54 -4.47 6.09
N MET A 90 -23.31 -5.54 5.87
CA MET A 90 -24.56 -5.78 6.61
C MET A 90 -24.31 -5.99 8.11
N ILE A 91 -23.26 -6.69 8.49
CA ILE A 91 -22.87 -6.88 9.89
C ILE A 91 -22.62 -5.54 10.56
N ILE A 92 -21.87 -4.67 9.91
CA ILE A 92 -21.55 -3.33 10.42
C ILE A 92 -22.84 -2.49 10.54
N ALA A 93 -23.66 -2.45 9.50
CA ALA A 93 -24.92 -1.69 9.50
C ALA A 93 -25.85 -2.12 10.63
N LEU A 94 -25.99 -3.43 10.86
CA LEU A 94 -26.76 -3.98 11.98
C LEU A 94 -26.17 -3.57 13.34
N GLY A 95 -24.85 -3.57 13.47
CA GLY A 95 -24.15 -3.16 14.69
C GLY A 95 -24.45 -1.73 15.10
N TYR A 96 -24.77 -0.85 14.15
CA TYR A 96 -25.16 0.53 14.42
C TYR A 96 -26.67 0.70 14.70
N ARG A 97 -27.52 -0.21 14.22
CA ARG A 97 -29.00 -0.13 14.36
C ARG A 97 -29.55 -0.94 15.53
N VAL A 98 -28.95 -2.06 15.85
CA VAL A 98 -29.41 -2.94 16.94
C VAL A 98 -29.17 -2.29 18.30
N GLN A 99 -30.21 -2.31 19.16
CA GLN A 99 -30.13 -1.79 20.53
C GLN A 99 -29.85 -2.94 21.51
N SER A 100 -28.55 -3.27 21.70
CA SER A 100 -28.10 -4.22 22.71
C SER A 100 -26.78 -3.74 23.33
N GLN A 101 -26.45 -4.29 24.51
CA GLN A 101 -25.16 -4.00 25.15
C GLN A 101 -23.99 -4.44 24.27
N VAL A 102 -24.14 -5.55 23.59
CA VAL A 102 -23.12 -6.08 22.68
C VAL A 102 -22.94 -5.17 21.47
N ALA A 103 -24.02 -4.71 20.85
CA ALA A 103 -23.95 -3.74 19.77
C ALA A 103 -23.31 -2.41 20.23
N THR A 104 -23.54 -2.00 21.50
CA THR A 104 -22.88 -0.81 22.06
C THR A 104 -21.36 -1.02 22.21
N ARG A 105 -20.93 -2.22 22.66
CA ARG A 105 -19.51 -2.56 22.74
C ARG A 105 -18.87 -2.62 21.35
N PHE A 106 -19.56 -3.22 20.37
CA PHE A 106 -19.11 -3.24 18.97
C PHE A 106 -18.91 -1.82 18.42
N ARG A 107 -19.87 -0.90 18.61
CA ARG A 107 -19.74 0.49 18.17
C ARG A 107 -18.53 1.19 18.80
N ARG A 108 -18.30 0.97 20.12
CA ARG A 108 -17.15 1.52 20.83
C ARG A 108 -15.84 1.02 20.27
N TRP A 109 -15.73 -0.29 20.04
CA TRP A 109 -14.56 -0.91 19.42
C TRP A 109 -14.33 -0.37 17.99
N ALA A 110 -15.35 -0.32 17.15
CA ALA A 110 -15.25 0.22 15.78
C ALA A 110 -14.82 1.70 15.79
N THR A 111 -15.40 2.51 16.67
CA THR A 111 -15.00 3.91 16.85
C THR A 111 -13.54 4.03 17.27
N GLN A 112 -13.06 3.19 18.17
CA GLN A 112 -11.66 3.19 18.60
C GLN A 112 -10.72 2.85 17.43
N ARG A 113 -11.05 1.86 16.59
CA ARG A 113 -10.27 1.52 15.39
C ARG A 113 -10.25 2.65 14.37
N LEU A 114 -11.38 3.32 14.15
CA LEU A 114 -11.45 4.50 13.29
C LEU A 114 -10.64 5.67 13.85
N HIS A 115 -10.68 5.91 15.15
CA HIS A 115 -9.85 6.92 15.78
C HIS A 115 -8.35 6.63 15.60
N GLU A 116 -7.94 5.39 15.81
CA GLU A 116 -6.57 4.98 15.61
C GLU A 116 -6.12 5.22 14.15
N TYR A 117 -6.97 4.82 13.20
CA TYR A 117 -6.68 5.02 11.77
C TYR A 117 -6.60 6.51 11.39
N ILE A 118 -7.54 7.34 11.88
CA ILE A 118 -7.56 8.79 11.59
C ILE A 118 -6.33 9.48 12.18
N GLN A 119 -5.92 9.11 13.40
CA GLN A 119 -4.79 9.74 14.07
C GLN A 119 -3.44 9.28 13.54
N LYS A 120 -3.27 7.98 13.29
CA LYS A 120 -1.99 7.35 12.93
C LYS A 120 -1.83 7.08 11.44
N GLY A 121 -2.94 7.02 10.68
CA GLY A 121 -2.97 6.57 9.29
C GLY A 121 -2.94 5.04 9.11
N PHE A 122 -2.98 4.28 10.20
CA PHE A 122 -3.06 2.81 10.20
C PHE A 122 -3.77 2.28 11.44
N ALA A 123 -4.32 1.07 11.34
CA ALA A 123 -4.79 0.25 12.46
C ALA A 123 -4.30 -1.19 12.20
N MET A 124 -3.70 -1.83 13.22
CA MET A 124 -3.11 -3.17 13.09
C MET A 124 -3.65 -4.12 14.15
N ASP A 125 -3.71 -5.40 13.78
CA ASP A 125 -3.92 -6.51 14.69
C ASP A 125 -2.57 -7.25 14.86
N ASP A 126 -1.80 -6.82 15.86
CA ASP A 126 -0.45 -7.33 16.13
C ASP A 126 -0.45 -8.83 16.42
N GLU A 127 -1.45 -9.34 17.16
CA GLU A 127 -1.57 -10.75 17.49
C GLU A 127 -1.75 -11.59 16.22
N ARG A 128 -2.62 -11.17 15.33
CA ARG A 128 -2.86 -11.84 14.06
C ARG A 128 -1.63 -11.79 13.14
N LEU A 129 -0.90 -10.68 13.13
CA LEU A 129 0.31 -10.53 12.34
C LEU A 129 1.47 -11.38 12.87
N LYS A 130 1.59 -11.55 14.20
CA LYS A 130 2.63 -12.39 14.84
C LYS A 130 2.45 -13.89 14.58
N GLN A 131 1.23 -14.36 14.29
CA GLN A 131 0.94 -15.79 14.07
C GLN A 131 1.63 -16.41 12.85
N GLY A 132 2.33 -15.62 12.03
CA GLY A 132 3.27 -16.07 11.00
C GLY A 132 2.63 -16.66 9.73
N GLY A 133 3.41 -16.75 8.64
CA GLY A 133 3.00 -17.39 7.37
C GLY A 133 1.94 -16.65 6.56
N ASN A 134 1.44 -15.53 7.05
CA ASN A 134 0.36 -14.77 6.44
C ASN A 134 0.87 -13.89 5.29
N ARG A 135 0.19 -13.96 4.12
CA ARG A 135 0.48 -13.06 2.98
C ARG A 135 0.41 -11.59 3.38
N TYR A 136 -0.48 -11.24 4.31
CA TYR A 136 -0.67 -9.88 4.80
C TYR A 136 0.51 -9.35 5.61
N PHE A 137 1.25 -10.20 6.33
CA PHE A 137 2.47 -9.79 6.99
C PHE A 137 3.55 -9.40 5.97
N ARG A 138 3.68 -10.15 4.88
CA ARG A 138 4.60 -9.82 3.78
C ARG A 138 4.18 -8.53 3.07
N GLU A 139 2.89 -8.34 2.85
CA GLU A 139 2.33 -7.11 2.29
C GLU A 139 2.62 -5.90 3.20
N LEU A 140 2.40 -6.03 4.51
CA LEU A 140 2.73 -4.99 5.47
C LEU A 140 4.22 -4.61 5.44
N LEU A 141 5.10 -5.60 5.46
CA LEU A 141 6.55 -5.37 5.35
C LEU A 141 6.91 -4.64 4.04
N GLN A 142 6.27 -5.01 2.93
CA GLN A 142 6.47 -4.32 1.65
C GLN A 142 6.02 -2.87 1.72
N ARG A 143 4.82 -2.60 2.24
CA ARG A 143 4.30 -1.23 2.43
C ARG A 143 5.20 -0.38 3.33
N ILE A 144 5.69 -0.94 4.44
CA ILE A 144 6.64 -0.24 5.33
C ILE A 144 7.92 0.12 4.58
N ARG A 145 8.47 -0.80 3.80
CA ARG A 145 9.66 -0.54 2.98
C ARG A 145 9.40 0.54 1.92
N ASP A 146 8.26 0.50 1.25
CA ASP A 146 7.87 1.49 0.24
C ASP A 146 7.70 2.88 0.85
N ILE A 147 7.11 2.99 2.04
CA ILE A 147 6.97 4.25 2.79
C ILE A 147 8.35 4.76 3.19
N ARG A 148 9.20 3.88 3.75
CA ARG A 148 10.54 4.21 4.23
C ARG A 148 11.48 4.62 3.10
N SER A 149 11.38 3.98 1.95
CA SER A 149 12.16 4.25 0.75
C SER A 149 11.52 5.29 -0.18
N SER A 150 10.37 5.89 0.20
CA SER A 150 9.82 7.00 -0.57
C SER A 150 10.84 8.14 -0.61
N GLU A 151 10.98 8.80 -1.78
CA GLU A 151 12.05 9.77 -2.02
C GLU A 151 12.16 10.82 -0.93
N ARG A 152 11.04 11.38 -0.49
CA ARG A 152 11.01 12.37 0.58
C ARG A 152 11.48 11.81 1.92
N ASN A 153 10.96 10.63 2.32
CA ASN A 153 11.32 10.04 3.61
C ASN A 153 12.76 9.55 3.61
N PHE A 154 13.21 8.96 2.51
CA PHE A 154 14.59 8.53 2.34
C PHE A 154 15.56 9.74 2.44
N TYR A 155 15.25 10.80 1.71
CA TYR A 155 16.04 12.04 1.76
C TYR A 155 16.11 12.61 3.19
N GLN A 156 14.96 12.69 3.89
CA GLN A 156 14.89 13.14 5.27
C GLN A 156 15.76 12.30 6.19
N GLN A 157 15.59 10.98 6.15
CA GLN A 157 16.33 10.06 7.02
C GLN A 157 17.83 10.07 6.76
N ILE A 158 18.24 10.13 5.49
CA ILE A 158 19.65 10.29 5.14
C ILE A 158 20.19 11.63 5.65
N THR A 159 19.40 12.71 5.58
CA THR A 159 19.79 14.02 6.14
C THR A 159 19.95 13.93 7.66
N ASP A 160 19.02 13.29 8.35
CA ASP A 160 19.06 13.13 9.80
C ASP A 160 20.29 12.31 10.25
N ILE A 161 20.55 11.19 9.57
CA ILE A 161 21.77 10.38 9.78
C ILE A 161 23.02 11.21 9.57
N TYR A 162 23.03 11.95 8.47
CA TYR A 162 24.16 12.77 8.09
C TYR A 162 24.45 13.90 9.08
N ALA A 163 23.39 14.53 9.61
CA ALA A 163 23.50 15.56 10.65
C ALA A 163 24.12 15.02 11.95
N THR A 164 24.17 13.69 12.16
CA THR A 164 24.87 13.05 13.28
C THR A 164 26.35 12.84 13.03
N SER A 165 26.86 13.09 11.81
CA SER A 165 28.28 12.93 11.50
C SER A 165 29.11 13.95 12.28
N VAL A 166 30.26 13.53 12.79
CA VAL A 166 31.16 14.39 13.59
C VAL A 166 31.82 15.51 12.78
N ASP A 167 31.86 15.38 11.46
CA ASP A 167 32.39 16.31 10.49
C ASP A 167 31.31 17.01 9.64
N TYR A 168 30.06 17.01 10.15
CA TYR A 168 28.94 17.63 9.45
C TYR A 168 29.07 19.15 9.36
N ASP A 169 29.07 19.68 8.13
CA ASP A 169 28.92 21.10 7.84
C ASP A 169 27.83 21.31 6.77
N PRO A 170 26.66 21.90 7.14
CA PRO A 170 25.55 22.10 6.19
C PRO A 170 25.89 23.01 5.00
N ARG A 171 27.01 23.76 5.07
CA ARG A 171 27.46 24.65 3.99
C ARG A 171 28.49 24.01 3.07
N SER A 172 29.03 22.85 3.44
CA SER A 172 30.09 22.22 2.65
C SER A 172 29.53 21.65 1.33
N GLU A 173 30.34 21.71 0.29
CA GLU A 173 30.05 21.06 -0.99
C GLU A 173 29.93 19.55 -0.83
N MET A 174 30.66 18.96 0.11
CA MET A 174 30.65 17.56 0.43
C MET A 174 29.25 17.11 0.90
N THR A 175 28.54 17.94 1.69
CA THR A 175 27.15 17.72 2.10
C THR A 175 26.23 17.61 0.91
N LYS A 176 26.32 18.53 -0.04
CA LYS A 176 25.47 18.52 -1.25
C LYS A 176 25.76 17.31 -2.14
N MET A 177 27.02 16.90 -2.23
CA MET A 177 27.42 15.75 -3.04
C MET A 177 27.07 14.41 -2.39
N PHE A 178 26.97 14.34 -1.08
CA PHE A 178 26.72 13.09 -0.35
C PHE A 178 25.42 12.43 -0.79
N PHE A 179 24.31 13.17 -0.84
CA PHE A 179 23.02 12.64 -1.27
C PHE A 179 23.05 12.08 -2.68
N ALA A 180 23.62 12.86 -3.60
CA ALA A 180 23.77 12.40 -4.98
C ALA A 180 24.64 11.14 -5.05
N THR A 181 25.68 11.05 -4.22
CA THR A 181 26.56 9.88 -4.15
C THR A 181 25.83 8.66 -3.62
N VAL A 182 25.12 8.79 -2.50
CA VAL A 182 24.34 7.70 -1.89
C VAL A 182 23.26 7.21 -2.87
N GLN A 183 22.49 8.12 -3.44
CA GLN A 183 21.45 7.81 -4.40
C GLN A 183 22.01 7.09 -5.64
N ASN A 184 23.06 7.60 -6.22
CA ASN A 184 23.69 7.01 -7.41
C ASN A 184 24.30 5.64 -7.12
N LYS A 185 24.95 5.44 -5.97
CA LYS A 185 25.49 4.12 -5.57
C LYS A 185 24.37 3.09 -5.38
N LEU A 186 23.27 3.46 -4.75
CA LEU A 186 22.11 2.59 -4.57
C LEU A 186 21.46 2.20 -5.90
N HIS A 187 21.25 3.16 -6.80
CA HIS A 187 20.74 2.87 -8.14
C HIS A 187 21.69 1.94 -8.88
N TYR A 188 22.98 2.26 -8.90
CA TYR A 188 23.98 1.45 -9.59
C TYR A 188 24.05 0.01 -9.05
N ALA A 189 23.91 -0.19 -7.75
CA ALA A 189 23.87 -1.51 -7.15
C ALA A 189 22.69 -2.36 -7.62
N VAL A 190 21.60 -1.71 -8.06
CA VAL A 190 20.37 -2.41 -8.50
C VAL A 190 20.44 -2.83 -9.96
N HIS A 191 20.87 -1.93 -10.85
CA HIS A 191 20.76 -2.11 -12.30
C HIS A 191 21.99 -1.64 -13.09
N GLU A 192 23.11 -1.36 -12.44
CA GLU A 192 24.39 -0.97 -13.02
C GLU A 192 24.41 0.38 -13.79
N HIS A 193 23.41 1.24 -13.51
CA HIS A 193 23.32 2.61 -14.01
C HIS A 193 23.08 3.57 -12.86
N ASN A 194 23.59 4.80 -12.96
CA ASN A 194 23.23 5.83 -11.99
C ASN A 194 21.81 6.40 -12.29
N ALA A 195 21.31 7.27 -11.42
CA ALA A 195 19.95 7.82 -11.57
C ALA A 195 19.77 8.59 -12.89
N ALA A 196 20.79 9.37 -13.31
CA ALA A 196 20.74 10.12 -14.56
C ALA A 196 20.76 9.19 -15.79
N GLU A 197 21.57 8.14 -15.77
CA GLU A 197 21.65 7.16 -16.83
C GLU A 197 20.31 6.42 -17.01
N VAL A 198 19.65 6.05 -15.91
CA VAL A 198 18.31 5.40 -15.95
C VAL A 198 17.28 6.29 -16.65
N ILE A 199 17.19 7.56 -16.24
CA ILE A 199 16.28 8.50 -16.89
C ILE A 199 16.64 8.61 -18.37
N TYR A 200 17.90 8.85 -18.68
CA TYR A 200 18.35 9.07 -20.04
C TYR A 200 18.08 7.89 -20.98
N GLU A 201 18.27 6.66 -20.51
CA GLU A 201 18.10 5.45 -21.33
C GLU A 201 16.63 5.03 -21.46
N ARG A 202 15.82 5.24 -20.41
CA ARG A 202 14.47 4.69 -20.35
C ARG A 202 13.37 5.66 -20.74
N VAL A 203 13.63 6.98 -20.68
CA VAL A 203 12.68 7.99 -21.16
C VAL A 203 12.47 7.87 -22.66
N ASP A 204 11.22 7.71 -23.10
CA ASP A 204 10.88 7.45 -24.49
C ASP A 204 9.41 7.86 -24.71
N ASN A 205 9.19 8.86 -25.55
CA ASN A 205 7.86 9.39 -25.85
C ASN A 205 6.97 8.39 -26.61
N GLU A 206 7.55 7.37 -27.26
CA GLU A 206 6.79 6.35 -27.99
C GLU A 206 6.19 5.28 -27.04
N LYS A 207 6.75 5.13 -25.82
CA LYS A 207 6.27 4.19 -24.82
C LYS A 207 5.09 4.74 -24.02
N PRO A 208 4.23 3.88 -23.48
CA PRO A 208 3.22 4.28 -22.52
C PRO A 208 3.85 5.02 -21.35
N PHE A 209 3.22 6.11 -20.90
CA PHE A 209 3.69 6.92 -19.78
C PHE A 209 5.15 7.41 -19.89
N VAL A 210 5.60 7.71 -21.10
CA VAL A 210 6.98 8.14 -21.40
C VAL A 210 8.05 7.11 -20.96
N GLY A 211 7.69 5.83 -20.95
CA GLY A 211 8.57 4.74 -20.50
C GLY A 211 8.61 4.52 -18.99
N MET A 212 7.86 5.29 -18.20
CA MET A 212 7.75 5.05 -16.77
C MET A 212 6.90 3.81 -16.47
N THR A 213 7.30 3.08 -15.45
CA THR A 213 6.61 1.87 -14.97
C THR A 213 5.90 2.07 -13.63
N ASN A 214 6.26 3.15 -12.94
CA ASN A 214 5.74 3.45 -11.60
C ASN A 214 5.71 4.96 -11.38
N PHE A 215 4.51 5.54 -11.14
CA PHE A 215 4.33 6.95 -10.78
C PHE A 215 3.01 7.14 -10.03
N ARG A 216 2.85 8.29 -9.37
CA ARG A 216 1.63 8.60 -8.61
C ARG A 216 0.67 9.41 -9.47
N GLY A 217 -0.60 9.00 -9.50
CA GLY A 217 -1.66 9.73 -10.19
C GLY A 217 -2.16 9.04 -11.45
N ASN A 218 -3.09 9.69 -12.13
CA ASN A 218 -3.75 9.16 -13.33
C ASN A 218 -3.13 9.68 -14.62
N TYR A 219 -2.23 10.65 -14.54
CA TYR A 219 -1.56 11.25 -15.71
C TYR A 219 -0.12 11.62 -15.33
N VAL A 220 0.74 11.59 -16.35
CA VAL A 220 2.16 11.90 -16.21
C VAL A 220 2.37 13.41 -16.10
N THR A 221 3.18 13.83 -15.13
CA THR A 221 3.58 15.22 -14.97
C THR A 221 5.03 15.45 -15.39
N LYS A 222 5.38 16.73 -15.63
CA LYS A 222 6.75 17.12 -15.96
C LYS A 222 7.76 16.78 -14.84
N ASP A 223 7.32 16.73 -13.60
CA ASP A 223 8.17 16.38 -12.48
C ASP A 223 8.37 14.86 -12.35
N ASP A 224 7.34 14.07 -12.72
CA ASP A 224 7.45 12.62 -12.68
C ASP A 224 8.54 12.07 -13.61
N VAL A 225 8.70 12.63 -14.80
CA VAL A 225 9.68 12.16 -15.78
C VAL A 225 11.14 12.43 -15.37
N LYS A 226 11.37 13.23 -14.33
CA LYS A 226 12.69 13.56 -13.79
C LYS A 226 13.12 12.64 -12.64
N ILE A 227 12.26 11.73 -12.23
CA ILE A 227 12.47 10.84 -11.09
C ILE A 227 12.90 9.45 -11.60
N ALA A 228 14.17 9.10 -11.42
CA ALA A 228 14.73 7.82 -11.87
C ALA A 228 13.94 6.60 -11.36
N LYS A 229 13.44 6.67 -10.13
CA LYS A 229 12.65 5.61 -9.50
C LYS A 229 11.40 5.25 -10.29
N ASN A 230 10.81 6.20 -11.01
CA ASN A 230 9.60 5.99 -11.81
C ASN A 230 9.83 5.09 -13.04
N TYR A 231 11.07 4.91 -13.45
CA TYR A 231 11.47 4.06 -14.57
C TYR A 231 11.94 2.66 -14.15
N LEU A 232 11.89 2.33 -12.85
CA LEU A 232 12.34 1.04 -12.35
C LEU A 232 11.23 0.00 -12.46
N SER A 233 11.59 -1.19 -12.94
CA SER A 233 10.71 -2.35 -12.85
C SER A 233 10.36 -2.69 -11.39
N GLU A 234 9.29 -3.42 -11.17
CA GLU A 234 8.89 -3.85 -9.83
C GLU A 234 10.01 -4.57 -9.07
N MET A 235 10.74 -5.46 -9.74
CA MET A 235 11.88 -6.15 -9.14
C MET A 235 13.04 -5.23 -8.80
N GLU A 236 13.35 -4.26 -9.65
CA GLU A 236 14.39 -3.25 -9.38
C GLU A 236 13.99 -2.39 -8.20
N LEU A 237 12.73 -1.97 -8.13
CA LEU A 237 12.19 -1.19 -7.04
C LEU A 237 12.25 -1.95 -5.72
N GLN A 238 11.87 -3.22 -5.70
CA GLN A 238 11.98 -4.06 -4.51
C GLN A 238 13.43 -4.22 -4.03
N ARG A 239 14.38 -4.40 -4.95
CA ARG A 239 15.81 -4.47 -4.61
C ARG A 239 16.33 -3.15 -4.04
N LEU A 240 15.95 -2.02 -4.66
CA LEU A 240 16.31 -0.70 -4.17
C LEU A 240 15.78 -0.48 -2.74
N ASN A 241 14.51 -0.79 -2.52
CA ASN A 241 13.87 -0.64 -1.22
C ASN A 241 14.52 -1.50 -0.13
N LEU A 242 14.99 -2.70 -0.48
CA LEU A 242 15.72 -3.57 0.44
C LEU A 242 17.10 -3.00 0.80
N LEU A 243 17.86 -2.50 -0.18
CA LEU A 243 19.17 -1.88 0.06
C LEU A 243 19.04 -0.62 0.91
N VAL A 244 18.05 0.24 0.59
CA VAL A 244 17.75 1.44 1.38
C VAL A 244 17.40 1.07 2.81
N SER A 245 16.48 0.13 3.02
CA SER A 245 16.06 -0.28 4.37
C SER A 245 17.24 -0.81 5.18
N GLY A 246 18.07 -1.66 4.60
CA GLY A 246 19.25 -2.20 5.30
C GLY A 246 20.28 -1.11 5.66
N PHE A 247 20.46 -0.09 4.81
CA PHE A 247 21.33 1.03 5.14
C PHE A 247 20.77 1.88 6.29
N LEU A 248 19.47 2.12 6.28
CA LEU A 248 18.81 2.86 7.37
C LEU A 248 18.83 2.07 8.68
N ASP A 249 18.65 0.75 8.65
CA ASP A 249 18.74 -0.12 9.84
C ASP A 249 20.16 -0.12 10.42
N PHE A 250 21.18 -0.16 9.56
CA PHE A 250 22.58 -0.01 9.99
C PHE A 250 22.83 1.34 10.64
N ALA A 251 22.31 2.43 10.06
CA ALA A 251 22.50 3.76 10.59
C ALA A 251 21.82 3.95 11.96
N GLU A 252 20.60 3.42 12.10
CA GLU A 252 19.88 3.41 13.37
C GLU A 252 20.66 2.65 14.46
N PHE A 253 21.25 1.50 14.10
CA PHE A 253 22.10 0.74 14.99
C PHE A 253 23.33 1.54 15.46
N GLN A 254 24.05 2.22 14.51
CA GLN A 254 25.20 3.05 14.88
C GLN A 254 24.80 4.21 15.82
N ALA A 255 23.62 4.80 15.61
CA ALA A 255 23.09 5.86 16.46
C ALA A 255 22.77 5.35 17.88
N LEU A 256 22.18 4.15 18.00
CA LEU A 256 21.89 3.52 19.29
C LEU A 256 23.17 3.20 20.08
N GLU A 257 24.21 2.74 19.40
CA GLU A 257 25.52 2.45 20.00
C GLU A 257 26.36 3.73 20.26
N MET A 258 25.85 4.91 19.90
CA MET A 258 26.55 6.19 20.00
C MET A 258 27.94 6.17 19.30
N ASN A 259 28.11 5.39 18.25
CA ASN A 259 29.34 5.29 17.50
C ASN A 259 29.54 6.57 16.68
N PRO A 260 30.66 7.33 16.87
CA PRO A 260 30.91 8.50 16.05
C PRO A 260 31.25 8.10 14.62
N MET A 261 30.48 8.60 13.65
CA MET A 261 30.67 8.34 12.23
C MET A 261 31.03 9.64 11.50
N THR A 262 32.02 9.58 10.62
CA THR A 262 32.28 10.65 9.65
C THR A 262 31.47 10.44 8.38
N MET A 263 31.35 11.45 7.53
CA MET A 263 30.71 11.34 6.22
C MET A 263 31.36 10.28 5.34
N GLN A 264 32.68 10.16 5.40
CA GLN A 264 33.41 9.12 4.70
C GLN A 264 33.06 7.71 5.23
N ASN A 265 32.94 7.55 6.55
CA ASN A 265 32.53 6.27 7.15
C ASN A 265 31.15 5.81 6.67
N TRP A 266 30.19 6.74 6.49
CA TRP A 266 28.89 6.42 5.94
C TRP A 266 28.94 5.94 4.50
N ILE A 267 29.78 6.55 3.65
CA ILE A 267 29.98 6.09 2.26
C ILE A 267 30.61 4.70 2.23
N GLU A 268 31.62 4.45 3.05
CA GLU A 268 32.29 3.14 3.16
C GLU A 268 31.36 2.06 3.70
N ALA A 269 30.53 2.39 4.69
CA ALA A 269 29.50 1.48 5.20
C ALA A 269 28.47 1.10 4.12
N LEU A 270 28.03 2.06 3.31
CA LEU A 270 27.15 1.79 2.18
C LEU A 270 27.82 0.88 1.14
N ASP A 271 29.08 1.15 0.79
CA ASP A 271 29.84 0.34 -0.15
C ASP A 271 30.01 -1.10 0.36
N ASN A 272 30.35 -1.26 1.63
CA ASN A 272 30.46 -2.57 2.27
C ASN A 272 29.12 -3.33 2.26
N GLN A 273 28.02 -2.64 2.51
CA GLN A 273 26.68 -3.24 2.43
C GLN A 273 26.35 -3.67 1.00
N ILE A 274 26.60 -2.84 0.00
CA ILE A 274 26.38 -3.17 -1.42
C ILE A 274 27.20 -4.41 -1.80
N LEU A 275 28.47 -4.47 -1.39
CA LEU A 275 29.35 -5.60 -1.64
C LEU A 275 28.89 -6.89 -0.92
N SER A 276 28.37 -6.78 0.32
CA SER A 276 27.83 -7.92 1.07
C SER A 276 26.64 -8.58 0.34
N HIS A 277 25.88 -7.80 -0.43
CA HIS A 277 24.81 -8.29 -1.29
C HIS A 277 25.30 -8.76 -2.65
N LYS A 278 26.61 -8.91 -2.86
CA LYS A 278 27.25 -9.32 -4.12
C LYS A 278 26.87 -8.41 -5.30
N ARG A 279 26.74 -7.10 -5.01
CA ARG A 279 26.45 -6.07 -6.00
C ARG A 279 27.69 -5.22 -6.27
N LYS A 280 27.70 -4.59 -7.45
CA LYS A 280 28.79 -3.69 -7.85
C LYS A 280 28.59 -2.32 -7.24
N VAL A 281 29.70 -1.71 -6.82
CA VAL A 281 29.74 -0.33 -6.32
C VAL A 281 30.06 0.61 -7.47
N LEU A 282 29.37 1.74 -7.55
CA LEU A 282 29.68 2.80 -8.52
C LEU A 282 31.03 3.44 -8.20
N MET A 283 31.96 3.32 -9.15
CA MET A 283 33.28 3.98 -9.11
C MET A 283 33.24 5.21 -10.01
N GLY A 284 33.04 6.40 -9.44
CA GLY A 284 33.00 7.65 -10.19
C GLY A 284 31.61 8.26 -10.39
N LYS A 285 31.47 9.18 -11.34
CA LYS A 285 30.26 9.99 -11.54
C LYS A 285 29.28 9.42 -12.59
N GLY A 286 29.62 8.34 -13.30
CA GLY A 286 28.86 7.84 -14.44
C GLY A 286 29.13 8.64 -15.74
N ASN A 287 28.47 8.23 -16.82
CA ASN A 287 28.72 8.76 -18.17
C ASN A 287 27.73 9.87 -18.57
N ILE A 288 26.57 9.94 -17.92
CA ILE A 288 25.52 10.92 -18.20
C ILE A 288 25.40 11.89 -17.04
N SER A 289 25.45 13.19 -17.33
CA SER A 289 25.20 14.21 -16.32
C SER A 289 23.72 14.33 -16.00
N HIS A 290 23.41 14.81 -14.79
CA HIS A 290 22.02 15.06 -14.40
C HIS A 290 21.30 16.00 -15.37
N GLN A 291 21.99 17.07 -15.83
CA GLN A 291 21.41 18.03 -16.78
C GLN A 291 21.06 17.39 -18.12
N GLN A 292 21.93 16.55 -18.68
CA GLN A 292 21.64 15.82 -19.93
C GLN A 292 20.42 14.91 -19.79
N ALA A 293 20.25 14.25 -18.65
CA ALA A 293 19.10 13.39 -18.40
C ALA A 293 17.80 14.21 -18.31
N ILE A 294 17.83 15.33 -17.58
CA ILE A 294 16.67 16.22 -17.43
C ILE A 294 16.28 16.86 -18.77
N ASP A 295 17.25 17.36 -19.56
CA ASP A 295 16.98 17.95 -20.86
C ASP A 295 16.33 16.96 -21.83
N LYS A 296 16.78 15.70 -21.81
CA LYS A 296 16.16 14.63 -22.60
C LYS A 296 14.77 14.33 -22.09
N ALA A 297 14.57 14.18 -20.77
CA ALA A 297 13.28 13.90 -20.16
C ALA A 297 12.24 15.00 -20.47
N ASP A 298 12.63 16.25 -20.36
CA ASP A 298 11.76 17.39 -20.69
C ASP A 298 11.38 17.38 -22.18
N LYS A 299 12.30 17.07 -23.07
CA LYS A 299 12.02 16.97 -24.52
C LYS A 299 11.05 15.84 -24.84
N GLU A 300 11.32 14.65 -24.32
CA GLU A 300 10.47 13.47 -24.54
C GLU A 300 9.07 13.68 -23.97
N PHE A 301 8.97 14.31 -22.81
CA PHE A 301 7.69 14.63 -22.17
C PHE A 301 6.86 15.63 -23.02
N GLU A 302 7.48 16.69 -23.58
CA GLU A 302 6.73 17.64 -24.41
C GLU A 302 6.20 17.01 -25.69
N ILE A 303 6.95 16.09 -26.33
CA ILE A 303 6.47 15.33 -27.49
C ILE A 303 5.29 14.42 -27.08
N TYR A 304 5.44 13.68 -25.97
CA TYR A 304 4.40 12.83 -25.43
C TYR A 304 3.11 13.62 -25.13
N ARG A 305 3.25 14.75 -24.43
CA ARG A 305 2.13 15.62 -24.06
C ARG A 305 1.39 16.14 -25.27
N GLN A 306 2.10 16.58 -26.31
CA GLN A 306 1.48 17.05 -27.56
C GLN A 306 0.68 15.94 -28.22
N ARG A 307 1.21 14.72 -28.27
CA ARG A 307 0.50 13.55 -28.80
C ARG A 307 -0.74 13.20 -27.98
N GLU A 308 -0.65 13.14 -26.67
CA GLU A 308 -1.78 12.87 -25.77
C GLU A 308 -2.88 13.95 -25.91
N MET A 309 -2.50 15.22 -26.01
CA MET A 309 -3.46 16.31 -26.24
C MET A 309 -4.18 16.19 -27.59
N GLN A 310 -3.53 15.69 -28.63
CA GLN A 310 -4.17 15.43 -29.93
C GLN A 310 -5.13 14.23 -29.88
N LEU A 311 -4.88 13.26 -29.02
CA LEU A 311 -5.76 12.10 -28.82
C LEU A 311 -6.97 12.41 -27.93
N LEU A 312 -6.87 13.41 -27.06
CA LEU A 312 -7.98 13.91 -26.26
C LEU A 312 -8.90 14.77 -27.12
N GLU A 313 -9.78 14.12 -27.90
CA GLU A 313 -10.97 14.83 -28.40
C GLU A 313 -11.78 15.34 -27.20
N SER A 314 -11.95 16.64 -27.12
CA SER A 314 -12.81 17.24 -26.11
C SER A 314 -14.25 16.69 -26.28
N ASP A 315 -15.00 16.59 -25.19
CA ASP A 315 -16.42 16.20 -25.28
C ASP A 315 -17.20 17.16 -26.19
N PHE A 316 -16.77 18.41 -26.28
CA PHE A 316 -17.27 19.42 -27.20
C PHE A 316 -16.99 19.07 -28.65
N ASP A 317 -15.79 18.60 -29.01
CA ASP A 317 -15.44 18.19 -30.37
C ASP A 317 -16.25 16.95 -30.82
N ARG A 318 -16.49 16.00 -29.87
CA ARG A 318 -17.34 14.83 -30.11
C ARG A 318 -18.80 15.23 -30.38
N GLU A 319 -19.35 16.19 -29.64
CA GLU A 319 -20.70 16.71 -29.88
C GLU A 319 -20.80 17.49 -31.19
N ILE A 320 -19.82 18.29 -31.56
CA ILE A 320 -19.76 18.98 -32.85
C ILE A 320 -19.70 17.98 -34.00
N LYS A 321 -18.92 16.90 -33.90
CA LYS A 321 -18.92 15.84 -34.95
C LYS A 321 -20.29 15.22 -35.10
N LYS A 322 -20.96 14.85 -34.01
CA LYS A 322 -22.33 14.30 -34.06
C LYS A 322 -23.37 15.27 -34.69
N LEU A 323 -23.19 16.57 -34.49
CA LEU A 323 -24.06 17.59 -35.07
C LEU A 323 -23.80 17.83 -36.56
N LYS A 324 -22.60 17.56 -37.05
CA LYS A 324 -22.22 17.68 -38.47
C LYS A 324 -22.59 16.44 -39.31
N GLU A 325 -22.83 15.31 -38.67
CA GLU A 325 -23.25 14.05 -39.30
C GLU A 325 -24.78 13.89 -39.38
N LYS A 326 -25.55 14.82 -38.82
CA LYS A 326 -27.01 14.97 -38.99
C LYS A 326 -27.33 16.04 -40.01
#